data_eb45727570a38b263e42fe5a7eb9a100
#
_entry.id   eb45727570a38b263e42fe5a7eb9a100
#
_cell.length_a   1.000
_cell.length_b   1.000
_cell.length_c   1.000
_cell.angle_alpha   90.00
_cell.angle_beta   90.00
_cell.angle_gamma   90.00
#
_symmetry.space_group_name_H-M   'P 1'
#
loop_
_entity.id
_entity.type
_entity.pdbx_description
1 polymer ?
#
loop_
_entity_poly.entity_id
_entity_poly.type
_entity_poly.pdbx_seq_one_letter_code
_entity_poly.pdbx_strand_id
1 'polypeptide(L)'
;MTKTALVTGGTRGIGKAISLSLKDAGYTVVANYAGNDEAAKAFTDETGIATYKWSVADADACAAGIAKVEAEVGPIDILINNAGITRDGFMHKMETEQWNAVIDTNLSSLFYMTKPVLEGMRARGFGRVVNISSINGQAGQFGQTNYSAAKAGVHGFTKALAQEVARKGITVNTIAPGYINTDMVAAVPEKVLEGIISKIPVGRLGEADEIAQAILYLCGPNSGFITGSCLSINGGQHMS
;
A
#
# COMPACT_ATOMS: atom_id res chain seq x y z
N MET A 1 -2.28 -17.35 -18.58
CA MET A 1 -1.22 -16.34 -18.50
C MET A 1 -1.04 -15.99 -17.04
N THR A 2 0.19 -15.81 -16.60
CA THR A 2 0.52 -15.35 -15.24
C THR A 2 0.04 -13.91 -15.08
N LYS A 3 -0.61 -13.58 -13.95
CA LYS A 3 -1.10 -12.22 -13.69
C LYS A 3 0.02 -11.31 -13.21
N THR A 4 -0.01 -10.04 -13.64
CA THR A 4 0.99 -9.04 -13.26
C THR A 4 0.51 -8.21 -12.06
N ALA A 5 1.37 -8.11 -11.06
CA ALA A 5 1.15 -7.31 -9.86
C ALA A 5 2.13 -6.14 -9.80
N LEU A 6 1.62 -4.92 -9.62
CA LEU A 6 2.40 -3.72 -9.37
C LEU A 6 2.28 -3.33 -7.89
N VAL A 7 3.42 -3.23 -7.19
CA VAL A 7 3.50 -2.84 -5.78
C VAL A 7 4.19 -1.48 -5.67
N THR A 8 3.47 -0.46 -5.22
CA THR A 8 4.08 0.86 -4.98
C THR A 8 4.87 0.86 -3.66
N GLY A 9 6.08 1.45 -3.67
CA GLY A 9 7.00 1.35 -2.53
C GLY A 9 7.41 -0.11 -2.26
N GLY A 10 7.52 -0.93 -3.30
CA GLY A 10 7.66 -2.39 -3.24
C GLY A 10 9.05 -2.91 -2.88
N THR A 11 10.05 -2.03 -2.67
CA THR A 11 11.45 -2.43 -2.52
C THR A 11 11.93 -2.57 -1.08
N ARG A 12 11.12 -2.18 -0.07
CA ARG A 12 11.48 -2.24 1.35
C ARG A 12 10.26 -2.45 2.25
N GLY A 13 10.52 -2.79 3.52
CA GLY A 13 9.49 -2.92 4.56
C GLY A 13 8.31 -3.80 4.14
N ILE A 14 7.08 -3.36 4.42
CA ILE A 14 5.84 -4.07 4.05
C ILE A 14 5.77 -4.31 2.54
N GLY A 15 6.16 -3.31 1.73
CA GLY A 15 6.16 -3.44 0.27
C GLY A 15 7.08 -4.55 -0.25
N LYS A 16 8.28 -4.73 0.34
CA LYS A 16 9.20 -5.83 0.01
C LYS A 16 8.56 -7.19 0.33
N ALA A 17 7.99 -7.34 1.52
CA ALA A 17 7.32 -8.58 1.93
C ALA A 17 6.15 -8.93 0.99
N ILE A 18 5.34 -7.93 0.61
CA ILE A 18 4.25 -8.11 -0.38
C ILE A 18 4.81 -8.55 -1.73
N SER A 19 5.85 -7.88 -2.23
CA SER A 19 6.46 -8.19 -3.52
C SER A 19 6.98 -9.63 -3.57
N LEU A 20 7.67 -10.07 -2.51
CA LEU A 20 8.18 -11.43 -2.38
C LEU A 20 7.05 -12.46 -2.29
N SER A 21 6.07 -12.25 -1.42
CA SER A 21 4.94 -13.17 -1.24
C SER A 21 4.14 -13.37 -2.53
N LEU A 22 3.91 -12.29 -3.30
CA LEU A 22 3.25 -12.40 -4.61
C LEU A 22 4.11 -13.13 -5.64
N LYS A 23 5.43 -12.89 -5.66
CA LYS A 23 6.36 -13.61 -6.54
C LYS A 23 6.38 -15.10 -6.24
N ASP A 24 6.51 -15.48 -4.96
CA ASP A 24 6.54 -16.88 -4.52
C ASP A 24 5.24 -17.62 -4.83
N ALA A 25 4.12 -16.90 -4.87
CA ALA A 25 2.83 -17.40 -5.32
C ALA A 25 2.68 -17.49 -6.85
N GLY A 26 3.72 -17.18 -7.62
CA GLY A 26 3.77 -17.32 -9.07
C GLY A 26 3.23 -16.13 -9.87
N TYR A 27 3.03 -14.96 -9.26
CA TYR A 27 2.70 -13.73 -9.98
C TYR A 27 3.94 -13.14 -10.65
N THR A 28 3.77 -12.46 -11.79
CA THR A 28 4.78 -11.54 -12.31
C THR A 28 4.71 -10.26 -11.49
N VAL A 29 5.77 -9.93 -10.76
CA VAL A 29 5.77 -8.77 -9.83
C VAL A 29 6.67 -7.67 -10.35
N VAL A 30 6.16 -6.45 -10.24
CA VAL A 30 6.89 -5.20 -10.51
C VAL A 30 6.82 -4.33 -9.25
N ALA A 31 7.96 -3.82 -8.81
CA ALA A 31 8.04 -2.92 -7.66
C ALA A 31 8.33 -1.47 -8.12
N ASN A 32 7.47 -0.53 -7.74
CA ASN A 32 7.76 0.90 -7.89
C ASN A 32 8.55 1.43 -6.70
N TYR A 33 9.44 2.38 -6.94
CA TYR A 33 10.13 3.16 -5.92
C TYR A 33 10.32 4.63 -6.36
N ALA A 34 10.65 5.52 -5.43
CA ALA A 34 10.75 6.95 -5.73
C ALA A 34 12.18 7.51 -5.69
N GLY A 35 13.03 7.09 -4.76
CA GLY A 35 14.26 7.85 -4.49
C GLY A 35 15.55 7.09 -4.27
N ASN A 36 15.55 5.88 -3.73
CA ASN A 36 16.78 5.15 -3.40
C ASN A 36 17.15 4.15 -4.49
N ASP A 37 17.96 4.58 -5.46
CA ASP A 37 18.38 3.77 -6.61
C ASP A 37 19.27 2.58 -6.20
N GLU A 38 20.14 2.76 -5.20
CA GLU A 38 21.01 1.70 -4.70
C GLU A 38 20.21 0.58 -4.04
N ALA A 39 19.25 0.94 -3.16
CA ALA A 39 18.38 -0.04 -2.52
C ALA A 39 17.47 -0.75 -3.53
N ALA A 40 16.98 -0.04 -4.56
CA ALA A 40 16.18 -0.64 -5.62
C ALA A 40 17.00 -1.61 -6.47
N LYS A 41 18.25 -1.24 -6.80
CA LYS A 41 19.16 -2.13 -7.50
C LYS A 41 19.48 -3.39 -6.68
N ALA A 42 19.86 -3.23 -5.41
CA ALA A 42 20.12 -4.35 -4.51
C ALA A 42 18.89 -5.28 -4.38
N PHE A 43 17.69 -4.72 -4.28
CA PHE A 43 16.44 -5.48 -4.27
C PHE A 43 16.23 -6.28 -5.56
N THR A 44 16.49 -5.67 -6.73
CA THR A 44 16.39 -6.38 -8.01
C THR A 44 17.44 -7.49 -8.12
N ASP A 45 18.68 -7.22 -7.74
CA ASP A 45 19.79 -8.21 -7.77
C ASP A 45 19.50 -9.41 -6.84
N GLU A 46 18.92 -9.16 -5.66
CA GLU A 46 18.56 -10.20 -4.67
C GLU A 46 17.36 -11.02 -5.12
N THR A 47 16.34 -10.35 -5.67
CA THR A 47 15.03 -10.97 -5.83
C THR A 47 14.67 -11.30 -7.28
N GLY A 48 15.32 -10.67 -8.25
CA GLY A 48 14.95 -10.74 -9.66
C GLY A 48 13.65 -10.03 -10.01
N ILE A 49 13.06 -9.27 -9.06
CA ILE A 49 11.86 -8.47 -9.30
C ILE A 49 12.26 -7.17 -10.01
N ALA A 50 11.62 -6.86 -11.13
CA ALA A 50 11.85 -5.63 -11.87
C ALA A 50 11.41 -4.40 -11.06
N THR A 51 12.25 -3.36 -11.05
CA THR A 51 11.98 -2.11 -10.34
C THR A 51 11.84 -0.95 -11.30
N TYR A 52 10.89 -0.06 -11.02
CA TYR A 52 10.63 1.13 -11.83
C TYR A 52 10.54 2.37 -10.94
N LYS A 53 11.20 3.45 -11.39
CA LYS A 53 11.33 4.69 -10.62
C LYS A 53 10.33 5.74 -11.08
N TRP A 54 9.42 6.12 -10.20
CA TRP A 54 8.62 7.36 -10.28
C TRP A 54 8.02 7.71 -8.92
N SER A 55 7.68 9.00 -8.73
CA SER A 55 6.94 9.45 -7.56
C SER A 55 5.45 9.17 -7.73
N VAL A 56 4.82 8.48 -6.76
CA VAL A 56 3.38 8.25 -6.76
C VAL A 56 2.56 9.53 -6.48
N ALA A 57 3.21 10.59 -6.00
CA ALA A 57 2.60 11.90 -5.78
C ALA A 57 2.51 12.76 -7.07
N ASP A 58 3.03 12.26 -8.18
CA ASP A 58 3.02 12.93 -9.49
C ASP A 58 2.13 12.14 -10.46
N ALA A 59 1.02 12.77 -10.87
CA ALA A 59 0.01 12.13 -11.71
C ALA A 59 0.55 11.74 -13.11
N ASP A 60 1.35 12.61 -13.72
CA ASP A 60 1.90 12.38 -15.05
C ASP A 60 2.97 11.29 -15.01
N ALA A 61 3.82 11.30 -13.96
CA ALA A 61 4.82 10.26 -13.73
C ALA A 61 4.15 8.90 -13.47
N CYS A 62 3.02 8.85 -12.75
CA CYS A 62 2.24 7.62 -12.56
C CYS A 62 1.70 7.08 -13.88
N ALA A 63 1.08 7.93 -14.70
CA ALA A 63 0.54 7.52 -16.01
C ALA A 63 1.65 7.00 -16.92
N ALA A 64 2.77 7.71 -17.04
CA ALA A 64 3.92 7.31 -17.86
C ALA A 64 4.57 6.01 -17.32
N GLY A 65 4.75 5.88 -16.00
CA GLY A 65 5.33 4.71 -15.37
C GLY A 65 4.48 3.45 -15.57
N ILE A 66 3.16 3.56 -15.41
CA ILE A 66 2.21 2.48 -15.67
C ILE A 66 2.24 2.05 -17.14
N ALA A 67 2.18 3.01 -18.06
CA ALA A 67 2.25 2.71 -19.50
C ALA A 67 3.56 1.98 -19.88
N LYS A 68 4.68 2.38 -19.27
CA LYS A 68 5.97 1.71 -19.47
C LYS A 68 5.94 0.28 -18.92
N VAL A 69 5.42 0.05 -17.74
CA VAL A 69 5.28 -1.31 -17.16
C VAL A 69 4.40 -2.19 -18.04
N GLU A 70 3.25 -1.68 -18.50
CA GLU A 70 2.35 -2.46 -19.36
C GLU A 70 2.98 -2.79 -20.71
N ALA A 71 3.80 -1.91 -21.27
CA ALA A 71 4.51 -2.16 -22.54
C ALA A 71 5.65 -3.18 -22.39
N GLU A 72 6.39 -3.17 -21.27
CA GLU A 72 7.59 -3.99 -21.08
C GLU A 72 7.30 -5.33 -20.39
N VAL A 73 6.30 -5.39 -19.51
CA VAL A 73 6.00 -6.56 -18.67
C VAL A 73 4.65 -7.19 -19.02
N GLY A 74 3.67 -6.35 -19.31
CA GLY A 74 2.32 -6.78 -19.63
C GLY A 74 1.25 -6.09 -18.78
N PRO A 75 -0.03 -6.35 -19.06
CA PRO A 75 -1.15 -5.66 -18.43
C PRO A 75 -1.16 -5.88 -16.91
N ILE A 76 -1.39 -4.81 -16.17
CA ILE A 76 -1.46 -4.85 -14.70
C ILE A 76 -2.84 -5.39 -14.28
N ASP A 77 -2.84 -6.52 -13.58
CA ASP A 77 -4.05 -7.20 -13.07
C ASP A 77 -4.25 -6.95 -11.58
N ILE A 78 -3.16 -6.67 -10.85
CA ILE A 78 -3.14 -6.47 -9.40
C ILE A 78 -2.37 -5.17 -9.13
N LEU A 79 -3.00 -4.25 -8.40
CA LEU A 79 -2.37 -3.01 -7.94
C LEU A 79 -2.36 -2.95 -6.42
N ILE A 80 -1.18 -2.84 -5.82
CA ILE A 80 -1.00 -2.65 -4.39
C ILE A 80 -0.51 -1.23 -4.14
N ASN A 81 -1.39 -0.39 -3.66
CA ASN A 81 -1.10 0.99 -3.25
C ASN A 81 -0.53 0.97 -1.82
N ASN A 82 0.77 0.74 -1.71
CA ASN A 82 1.49 0.64 -0.43
C ASN A 82 2.38 1.85 -0.14
N ALA A 83 2.86 2.58 -1.14
CA ALA A 83 3.70 3.74 -0.93
C ALA A 83 3.08 4.75 0.05
N GLY A 84 3.88 5.27 0.96
CA GLY A 84 3.42 6.23 1.95
C GLY A 84 4.58 6.88 2.70
N ILE A 85 4.31 8.07 3.23
CA ILE A 85 5.23 8.85 4.06
C ILE A 85 4.52 9.41 5.29
N THR A 86 5.29 9.77 6.29
CA THR A 86 4.85 10.59 7.43
C THR A 86 5.59 11.92 7.42
N ARG A 87 4.93 12.97 7.93
CA ARG A 87 5.50 14.29 8.24
C ARG A 87 4.79 14.77 9.50
N ASP A 88 5.20 14.18 10.62
CA ASP A 88 4.56 14.35 11.92
C ASP A 88 4.81 15.74 12.47
N GLY A 89 3.81 16.30 13.14
CA GLY A 89 3.88 17.62 13.75
C GLY A 89 2.55 18.01 14.38
N PHE A 90 2.61 18.94 15.36
CA PHE A 90 1.40 19.52 15.93
C PHE A 90 0.68 20.37 14.88
N MET A 91 -0.63 20.30 14.77
CA MET A 91 -1.44 21.01 13.79
C MET A 91 -1.11 22.51 13.71
N HIS A 92 -0.92 23.18 14.85
CA HIS A 92 -0.63 24.62 14.90
C HIS A 92 0.80 25.01 14.47
N LYS A 93 1.67 24.01 14.21
CA LYS A 93 3.06 24.18 13.74
C LYS A 93 3.33 23.43 12.44
N MET A 94 2.32 22.77 11.89
CA MET A 94 2.48 22.01 10.67
C MET A 94 2.50 22.95 9.47
N GLU A 95 3.56 22.86 8.68
CA GLU A 95 3.68 23.64 7.44
C GLU A 95 2.78 23.01 6.35
N THR A 96 2.30 23.86 5.43
CA THR A 96 1.44 23.44 4.32
C THR A 96 2.12 22.38 3.45
N GLU A 97 3.42 22.47 3.26
CA GLU A 97 4.23 21.52 2.50
C GLU A 97 4.25 20.13 3.14
N GLN A 98 4.27 20.04 4.48
CA GLN A 98 4.19 18.79 5.21
C GLN A 98 2.81 18.15 5.04
N TRP A 99 1.75 18.97 5.10
CA TRP A 99 0.38 18.51 4.84
C TRP A 99 0.24 17.98 3.42
N ASN A 100 0.57 18.81 2.42
CA ASN A 100 0.42 18.46 1.01
C ASN A 100 1.23 17.22 0.63
N ALA A 101 2.49 17.13 1.05
CA ALA A 101 3.32 15.96 0.77
C ALA A 101 2.70 14.65 1.28
N VAL A 102 2.06 14.67 2.45
CA VAL A 102 1.38 13.49 3.02
C VAL A 102 0.08 13.19 2.27
N ILE A 103 -0.74 14.19 1.98
CA ILE A 103 -1.99 14.00 1.23
C ILE A 103 -1.68 13.48 -0.18
N ASP A 104 -0.73 14.08 -0.89
CA ASP A 104 -0.40 13.68 -2.26
C ASP A 104 0.16 12.26 -2.33
N THR A 105 1.06 11.91 -1.40
CA THR A 105 1.67 10.58 -1.41
C THR A 105 0.74 9.49 -0.89
N ASN A 106 -0.04 9.75 0.17
CA ASN A 106 -0.79 8.68 0.85
C ASN A 106 -2.26 8.59 0.41
N LEU A 107 -2.82 9.62 -0.25
CA LEU A 107 -4.22 9.65 -0.66
C LEU A 107 -4.39 9.96 -2.15
N SER A 108 -3.88 11.09 -2.66
CA SER A 108 -4.02 11.47 -4.07
C SER A 108 -3.39 10.41 -4.99
N SER A 109 -2.31 9.79 -4.56
CA SER A 109 -1.63 8.69 -5.27
C SER A 109 -2.55 7.51 -5.58
N LEU A 110 -3.54 7.21 -4.74
CA LEU A 110 -4.52 6.15 -5.01
C LEU A 110 -5.26 6.41 -6.33
N PHE A 111 -5.65 7.64 -6.56
CA PHE A 111 -6.29 8.04 -7.81
C PHE A 111 -5.29 8.00 -8.97
N TYR A 112 -4.09 8.55 -8.79
CA TYR A 112 -3.07 8.62 -9.84
C TYR A 112 -2.61 7.25 -10.32
N MET A 113 -2.49 6.28 -9.41
CA MET A 113 -2.08 4.91 -9.72
C MET A 113 -3.24 4.04 -10.22
N THR A 114 -4.45 4.24 -9.68
CA THR A 114 -5.57 3.34 -10.02
C THR A 114 -6.22 3.70 -11.35
N LYS A 115 -6.40 4.99 -11.63
CA LYS A 115 -7.07 5.45 -12.86
C LYS A 115 -6.45 4.88 -14.15
N PRO A 116 -5.12 4.89 -14.36
CA PRO A 116 -4.53 4.38 -15.59
C PRO A 116 -4.74 2.88 -15.83
N VAL A 117 -4.75 2.06 -14.77
CA VAL A 117 -4.89 0.58 -14.89
C VAL A 117 -6.36 0.14 -15.00
N LEU A 118 -7.28 1.00 -14.59
CA LEU A 118 -8.68 0.60 -14.36
C LEU A 118 -9.41 0.20 -15.66
N GLU A 119 -9.19 0.91 -16.74
CA GLU A 119 -9.86 0.58 -18.01
C GLU A 119 -9.39 -0.77 -18.57
N GLY A 120 -8.10 -1.07 -18.47
CA GLY A 120 -7.55 -2.38 -18.83
C GLY A 120 -8.14 -3.51 -17.97
N MET A 121 -8.23 -3.31 -16.65
CA MET A 121 -8.87 -4.28 -15.76
C MET A 121 -10.35 -4.50 -16.10
N ARG A 122 -11.09 -3.43 -16.39
CA ARG A 122 -12.51 -3.50 -16.82
C ARG A 122 -12.70 -4.28 -18.10
N ALA A 123 -11.85 -4.03 -19.11
CA ALA A 123 -11.91 -4.71 -20.40
C ALA A 123 -11.63 -6.22 -20.26
N ARG A 124 -10.72 -6.60 -19.36
CA ARG A 124 -10.39 -8.02 -19.08
C ARG A 124 -11.36 -8.72 -18.14
N GLY A 125 -12.26 -7.97 -17.47
CA GLY A 125 -13.20 -8.54 -16.49
C GLY A 125 -12.51 -9.06 -15.22
N PHE A 126 -11.32 -8.56 -14.90
CA PHE A 126 -10.54 -8.96 -13.73
C PHE A 126 -9.66 -7.80 -13.24
N GLY A 127 -9.63 -7.61 -11.94
CA GLY A 127 -8.70 -6.71 -11.27
C GLY A 127 -8.71 -6.92 -9.75
N ARG A 128 -7.58 -6.65 -9.11
CA ARG A 128 -7.43 -6.60 -7.66
C ARG A 128 -6.71 -5.32 -7.28
N VAL A 129 -7.37 -4.46 -6.53
CA VAL A 129 -6.78 -3.25 -5.97
C VAL A 129 -6.77 -3.38 -4.45
N VAL A 130 -5.59 -3.32 -3.85
CA VAL A 130 -5.46 -3.33 -2.39
C VAL A 130 -4.74 -2.06 -1.95
N ASN A 131 -5.40 -1.29 -1.10
CA ASN A 131 -4.91 -0.03 -0.58
C ASN A 131 -4.41 -0.19 0.85
N ILE A 132 -3.19 0.26 1.15
CA ILE A 132 -2.65 0.20 2.50
C ILE A 132 -3.01 1.47 3.27
N SER A 133 -3.92 1.31 4.24
CA SER A 133 -4.26 2.32 5.23
C SER A 133 -3.35 2.21 6.46
N SER A 134 -3.89 2.41 7.64
CA SER A 134 -3.22 2.31 8.94
C SER A 134 -4.25 2.28 10.04
N ILE A 135 -3.90 1.70 11.18
CA ILE A 135 -4.63 1.90 12.44
C ILE A 135 -4.84 3.39 12.74
N ASN A 136 -3.87 4.25 12.37
CA ASN A 136 -3.96 5.69 12.58
C ASN A 136 -5.00 6.38 11.67
N GLY A 137 -5.42 5.74 10.58
CA GLY A 137 -6.58 6.16 9.79
C GLY A 137 -7.92 5.75 10.39
N GLN A 138 -7.94 4.77 11.30
CA GLN A 138 -9.13 4.30 12.01
C GLN A 138 -9.32 5.00 13.36
N ALA A 139 -8.26 5.07 14.17
CA ALA A 139 -8.30 5.60 15.54
C ALA A 139 -7.82 7.05 15.67
N GLY A 140 -7.13 7.57 14.65
CA GLY A 140 -6.36 8.82 14.77
C GLY A 140 -5.07 8.63 15.56
N GLN A 141 -4.14 9.57 15.39
CA GLN A 141 -2.88 9.58 16.13
C GLN A 141 -2.44 11.01 16.41
N PHE A 142 -2.04 11.25 17.64
CA PHE A 142 -1.50 12.54 18.08
C PHE A 142 -0.27 12.94 17.25
N GLY A 143 -0.26 14.18 16.76
CA GLY A 143 0.80 14.69 15.90
C GLY A 143 0.75 14.22 14.44
N GLN A 144 -0.31 13.53 14.02
CA GLN A 144 -0.47 12.98 12.67
C GLN A 144 -1.81 13.37 12.02
N THR A 145 -2.24 14.62 12.16
CA THR A 145 -3.50 15.07 11.55
C THR A 145 -3.54 14.89 10.04
N ASN A 146 -2.42 15.16 9.35
CA ASN A 146 -2.25 14.93 7.92
C ASN A 146 -2.30 13.43 7.56
N TYR A 147 -1.50 12.61 8.26
CA TYR A 147 -1.40 11.18 7.99
C TYR A 147 -2.72 10.46 8.31
N SER A 148 -3.32 10.75 9.46
CA SER A 148 -4.60 10.15 9.86
C SER A 148 -5.72 10.55 8.90
N ALA A 149 -5.76 11.81 8.44
CA ALA A 149 -6.73 12.26 7.44
C ALA A 149 -6.55 11.52 6.10
N ALA A 150 -5.30 11.41 5.61
CA ALA A 150 -5.01 10.68 4.39
C ALA A 150 -5.41 9.21 4.50
N LYS A 151 -5.00 8.53 5.58
CA LYS A 151 -5.27 7.10 5.78
C LYS A 151 -6.75 6.81 6.07
N ALA A 152 -7.50 7.73 6.66
CA ALA A 152 -8.96 7.67 6.76
C ALA A 152 -9.62 7.82 5.37
N GLY A 153 -9.12 8.74 4.54
CA GLY A 153 -9.60 8.93 3.16
C GLY A 153 -9.46 7.67 2.28
N VAL A 154 -8.46 6.82 2.53
CA VAL A 154 -8.29 5.52 1.85
C VAL A 154 -9.54 4.66 1.97
N HIS A 155 -10.21 4.65 3.14
CA HIS A 155 -11.41 3.84 3.35
C HIS A 155 -12.59 4.35 2.50
N GLY A 156 -12.77 5.68 2.41
CA GLY A 156 -13.79 6.30 1.58
C GLY A 156 -13.57 5.99 0.09
N PHE A 157 -12.33 6.20 -0.39
CA PHE A 157 -11.92 5.87 -1.75
C PHE A 157 -12.20 4.40 -2.08
N THR A 158 -11.78 3.48 -1.21
CA THR A 158 -11.96 2.04 -1.39
C THR A 158 -13.44 1.66 -1.52
N LYS A 159 -14.29 2.17 -0.63
CA LYS A 159 -15.73 1.84 -0.62
C LYS A 159 -16.44 2.38 -1.85
N ALA A 160 -16.13 3.59 -2.28
CA ALA A 160 -16.74 4.20 -3.47
C ALA A 160 -16.33 3.45 -4.74
N LEU A 161 -15.02 3.26 -4.95
CA LEU A 161 -14.50 2.58 -6.14
C LEU A 161 -14.98 1.12 -6.22
N ALA A 162 -15.07 0.41 -5.09
CA ALA A 162 -15.58 -0.96 -5.05
C ALA A 162 -16.99 -1.07 -5.65
N GLN A 163 -17.88 -0.12 -5.35
CA GLN A 163 -19.24 -0.08 -5.91
C GLN A 163 -19.24 0.14 -7.43
N GLU A 164 -18.34 0.99 -7.93
CA GLU A 164 -18.26 1.31 -9.36
C GLU A 164 -17.79 0.13 -10.20
N VAL A 165 -16.89 -0.71 -9.66
CA VAL A 165 -16.15 -1.70 -10.47
C VAL A 165 -16.51 -3.16 -10.17
N ALA A 166 -17.25 -3.46 -9.12
CA ALA A 166 -17.56 -4.83 -8.70
C ALA A 166 -18.18 -5.67 -9.83
N ARG A 167 -19.12 -5.09 -10.60
CA ARG A 167 -19.77 -5.78 -11.74
C ARG A 167 -18.81 -6.07 -12.90
N LYS A 168 -17.59 -5.54 -12.86
CA LYS A 168 -16.53 -5.78 -13.84
C LYS A 168 -15.50 -6.82 -13.36
N GLY A 169 -15.80 -7.57 -12.30
CA GLY A 169 -14.90 -8.59 -11.75
C GLY A 169 -13.68 -8.01 -11.02
N ILE A 170 -13.74 -6.73 -10.66
CA ILE A 170 -12.66 -6.02 -9.95
C ILE A 170 -13.05 -5.89 -8.49
N THR A 171 -12.13 -6.26 -7.58
CA THR A 171 -12.29 -6.00 -6.15
C THR A 171 -11.35 -4.90 -5.69
N VAL A 172 -11.83 -4.09 -4.75
CA VAL A 172 -11.06 -3.00 -4.14
C VAL A 172 -11.19 -3.12 -2.64
N ASN A 173 -10.08 -3.35 -1.94
CA ASN A 173 -10.07 -3.56 -0.50
C ASN A 173 -8.96 -2.74 0.18
N THR A 174 -9.08 -2.58 1.48
CA THR A 174 -8.09 -1.91 2.32
C THR A 174 -7.51 -2.87 3.33
N ILE A 175 -6.21 -2.80 3.55
CA ILE A 175 -5.54 -3.34 4.74
C ILE A 175 -5.21 -2.17 5.66
N ALA A 176 -5.50 -2.28 6.95
CA ALA A 176 -5.13 -1.32 7.98
C ALA A 176 -4.17 -1.97 8.98
N PRO A 177 -2.85 -1.89 8.73
CA PRO A 177 -1.85 -2.41 9.64
C PRO A 177 -1.82 -1.62 10.96
N GLY A 178 -1.47 -2.30 12.07
CA GLY A 178 -0.98 -1.69 13.28
C GLY A 178 0.50 -1.33 13.17
N TYR A 179 1.22 -1.44 14.29
CA TYR A 179 2.67 -1.27 14.32
C TYR A 179 3.36 -2.55 13.84
N ILE A 180 4.05 -2.44 12.71
CA ILE A 180 4.73 -3.54 12.02
C ILE A 180 6.24 -3.37 12.17
N ASN A 181 6.94 -4.45 12.47
CA ASN A 181 8.40 -4.51 12.57
C ASN A 181 9.03 -4.20 11.20
N THR A 182 9.49 -2.97 11.04
CA THR A 182 10.13 -2.45 9.83
C THR A 182 11.24 -1.47 10.23
N ASP A 183 12.12 -1.14 9.30
CA ASP A 183 13.20 -0.16 9.54
C ASP A 183 12.66 1.17 10.12
N MET A 184 11.45 1.56 9.71
CA MET A 184 10.80 2.79 10.20
C MET A 184 10.48 2.69 11.70
N VAL A 185 10.04 1.54 12.17
CA VAL A 185 9.70 1.30 13.58
C VAL A 185 10.98 0.99 14.38
N ALA A 186 11.96 0.32 13.79
CA ALA A 186 13.26 0.07 14.41
C ALA A 186 14.05 1.37 14.74
N ALA A 187 13.74 2.47 14.05
CA ALA A 187 14.32 3.79 14.35
C ALA A 187 13.69 4.49 15.58
N VAL A 188 12.62 3.94 16.15
CA VAL A 188 11.95 4.49 17.35
C VAL A 188 12.77 4.15 18.59
N PRO A 189 12.99 5.10 19.52
CA PRO A 189 13.70 4.82 20.77
C PRO A 189 13.03 3.68 21.57
N GLU A 190 13.84 2.78 22.11
CA GLU A 190 13.42 1.53 22.79
C GLU A 190 12.31 1.76 23.82
N LYS A 191 12.46 2.75 24.71
CA LYS A 191 11.46 3.09 25.73
C LYS A 191 10.10 3.50 25.15
N VAL A 192 10.10 4.15 23.98
CA VAL A 192 8.87 4.52 23.27
C VAL A 192 8.26 3.28 22.63
N LEU A 193 9.10 2.41 22.08
CA LEU A 193 8.70 1.15 21.47
C LEU A 193 8.04 0.21 22.49
N GLU A 194 8.63 0.07 23.68
CA GLU A 194 8.02 -0.67 24.82
C GLU A 194 6.64 -0.11 25.16
N GLY A 195 6.49 1.22 25.21
CA GLY A 195 5.21 1.89 25.46
C GLY A 195 4.18 1.66 24.34
N ILE A 196 4.61 1.43 23.12
CA ILE A 196 3.75 1.04 21.99
C ILE A 196 3.33 -0.42 22.16
N ILE A 197 4.29 -1.33 22.35
CA ILE A 197 4.06 -2.78 22.46
C ILE A 197 3.10 -3.10 23.61
N SER A 198 3.25 -2.41 24.76
CA SER A 198 2.38 -2.63 25.93
C SER A 198 0.90 -2.32 25.66
N LYS A 199 0.59 -1.56 24.60
CA LYS A 199 -0.77 -1.22 24.19
C LYS A 199 -1.32 -2.15 23.12
N ILE A 200 -0.51 -3.07 22.59
CA ILE A 200 -0.94 -4.06 21.60
C ILE A 200 -1.42 -5.31 22.36
N PRO A 201 -2.70 -5.70 22.27
CA PRO A 201 -3.21 -6.86 23.02
C PRO A 201 -2.46 -8.17 22.75
N VAL A 202 -1.96 -8.38 21.54
CA VAL A 202 -1.13 -9.55 21.18
C VAL A 202 0.27 -9.48 21.83
N GLY A 203 0.70 -8.32 22.34
CA GLY A 203 1.94 -8.16 23.10
C GLY A 203 3.23 -8.10 22.27
N ARG A 204 3.12 -7.89 20.95
CA ARG A 204 4.26 -7.74 20.05
C ARG A 204 3.92 -6.84 18.85
N LEU A 205 4.94 -6.39 18.15
CA LEU A 205 4.76 -5.84 16.80
C LEU A 205 4.25 -6.93 15.86
N GLY A 206 3.52 -6.53 14.81
CA GLY A 206 3.24 -7.38 13.68
C GLY A 206 4.48 -7.54 12.78
N GLU A 207 4.53 -8.60 12.00
CA GLU A 207 5.56 -8.80 11.01
C GLU A 207 5.04 -8.43 9.60
N ALA A 208 5.94 -7.96 8.72
CA ALA A 208 5.58 -7.57 7.36
C ALA A 208 4.94 -8.72 6.57
N ASP A 209 5.35 -9.96 6.86
CA ASP A 209 4.81 -11.16 6.24
C ASP A 209 3.35 -11.42 6.63
N GLU A 210 2.92 -11.05 7.84
CA GLU A 210 1.52 -11.17 8.26
C GLU A 210 0.61 -10.25 7.41
N ILE A 211 1.13 -9.08 7.01
CA ILE A 211 0.44 -8.19 6.07
C ILE A 211 0.45 -8.78 4.65
N ALA A 212 1.59 -9.28 4.20
CA ALA A 212 1.76 -9.85 2.87
C ALA A 212 0.84 -11.06 2.63
N GLN A 213 0.66 -11.95 3.61
CA GLN A 213 -0.25 -13.09 3.52
C GLN A 213 -1.72 -12.68 3.36
N ALA A 214 -2.17 -11.64 4.06
CA ALA A 214 -3.52 -11.13 3.92
C ALA A 214 -3.75 -10.51 2.52
N ILE A 215 -2.74 -9.81 1.98
CA ILE A 215 -2.78 -9.27 0.63
C ILE A 215 -2.81 -10.40 -0.41
N LEU A 216 -1.97 -11.41 -0.24
CA LEU A 216 -1.96 -12.59 -1.11
C LEU A 216 -3.36 -13.24 -1.16
N TYR A 217 -4.03 -13.39 -0.01
CA TYR A 217 -5.40 -13.89 0.04
C TYR A 217 -6.37 -13.00 -0.74
N LEU A 218 -6.32 -11.67 -0.55
CA LEU A 218 -7.20 -10.72 -1.26
C LEU A 218 -6.93 -10.66 -2.77
N CYS A 219 -5.73 -10.98 -3.22
CA CYS A 219 -5.37 -11.06 -4.64
C CYS A 219 -5.73 -12.39 -5.29
N GLY A 220 -5.99 -13.41 -4.49
CA GLY A 220 -6.23 -14.78 -4.93
C GLY A 220 -7.56 -14.99 -5.65
N PRO A 221 -7.76 -16.19 -6.23
CA PRO A 221 -8.96 -16.50 -6.98
C PRO A 221 -10.22 -16.62 -6.11
N ASN A 222 -10.07 -16.95 -4.81
CA ASN A 222 -11.17 -17.23 -3.90
C ASN A 222 -11.68 -15.97 -3.16
N SER A 223 -11.12 -14.79 -3.45
CA SER A 223 -11.47 -13.51 -2.81
C SER A 223 -12.41 -12.63 -3.64
N GLY A 224 -12.96 -13.15 -4.74
CA GLY A 224 -13.80 -12.37 -5.66
C GLY A 224 -15.09 -11.80 -5.06
N PHE A 225 -15.52 -12.28 -3.90
CA PHE A 225 -16.71 -11.77 -3.19
C PHE A 225 -16.35 -10.80 -2.05
N ILE A 226 -15.05 -10.51 -1.85
CA ILE A 226 -14.56 -9.56 -0.86
C ILE A 226 -14.23 -8.25 -1.58
N THR A 227 -15.05 -7.23 -1.42
CA THR A 227 -14.80 -5.89 -2.00
C THR A 227 -15.39 -4.80 -1.10
N GLY A 228 -14.77 -3.62 -1.10
CA GLY A 228 -15.15 -2.50 -0.23
C GLY A 228 -14.81 -2.69 1.25
N SER A 229 -14.11 -3.77 1.59
CA SER A 229 -13.79 -4.15 2.97
C SER A 229 -12.50 -3.50 3.45
N CYS A 230 -12.41 -3.31 4.77
CA CYS A 230 -11.17 -2.99 5.46
C CYS A 230 -10.81 -4.15 6.39
N LEU A 231 -9.67 -4.77 6.17
CA LEU A 231 -9.11 -5.78 7.05
C LEU A 231 -8.07 -5.13 7.98
N SER A 232 -8.42 -5.04 9.26
CA SER A 232 -7.53 -4.53 10.31
C SER A 232 -6.57 -5.64 10.75
N ILE A 233 -5.25 -5.39 10.63
CA ILE A 233 -4.19 -6.31 11.05
C ILE A 233 -3.30 -5.56 12.03
N ASN A 234 -3.73 -5.48 13.29
CA ASN A 234 -3.17 -4.57 14.28
C ASN A 234 -2.99 -5.19 15.67
N GLY A 235 -3.04 -6.52 15.78
CA GLY A 235 -2.86 -7.22 17.06
C GLY A 235 -3.93 -6.91 18.12
N GLY A 236 -5.12 -6.48 17.68
CA GLY A 236 -6.23 -6.11 18.57
C GLY A 236 -6.16 -4.67 19.10
N GLN A 237 -5.23 -3.86 18.63
CA GLN A 237 -5.03 -2.48 19.10
C GLN A 237 -6.21 -1.56 18.72
N HIS A 238 -6.92 -1.87 17.65
CA HIS A 238 -8.17 -1.25 17.25
C HIS A 238 -9.14 -2.33 16.77
N MET A 239 -10.35 -2.34 17.30
CA MET A 239 -11.44 -3.24 16.95
C MET A 239 -12.63 -2.40 16.47
N SER A 240 -13.15 -2.67 15.27
CA SER A 240 -14.32 -2.00 14.65
C SER A 240 -15.50 -2.95 14.56
#